data_9344fca07f9b14bf8ad1740a385da963
#
_entry.id   9344fca07f9b14bf8ad1740a385da963
#
_cell.length_a   1.000
_cell.length_b   1.000
_cell.length_c   1.000
_cell.angle_alpha   90.00
_cell.angle_beta   90.00
_cell.angle_gamma   90.00
#
_symmetry.space_group_name_H-M   'P 1'
#
loop_
_entity.id
_entity.type
_entity.pdbx_description
1 polymer ?
#
loop_
_entity_poly.entity_id
_entity_poly.type
_entity_poly.pdbx_seq_one_letter_code
_entity_poly.pdbx_strand_id
1 'polypeptide(L)'
;RLFKSDTNCNIHIAYGTIVNELKEVSRSYKEARMALDVGKIFFEGQDVIAYSQLGIGRLIYQLPIPLCKMFIKEIFGGKSPDDFDEEILTTINKFFENSLNVSETSRQLYIHRNTLVYRLDKLQKSTGLDLRVFEDAITFKIALMVVKYMKYMETLDY
;
A
#
# COMPACT_ATOMS: atom_id res chain seq x y z
N ARG A 1 -1.16 22.48 -10.93
CA ARG A 1 -1.76 23.41 -9.92
C ARG A 1 -2.85 24.29 -10.49
N LEU A 2 -2.75 24.73 -11.76
CA LEU A 2 -3.75 25.63 -12.40
C LEU A 2 -5.14 24.98 -12.57
N PHE A 3 -5.21 23.67 -12.83
CA PHE A 3 -6.49 22.99 -13.07
C PHE A 3 -7.32 22.72 -11.79
N LYS A 4 -6.71 22.76 -10.60
CA LYS A 4 -7.42 22.54 -9.33
C LYS A 4 -8.18 23.77 -8.84
N SER A 5 -7.86 24.97 -9.33
CA SER A 5 -8.48 26.21 -8.87
C SER A 5 -9.85 26.48 -9.51
N ASP A 6 -10.12 25.94 -10.70
CA ASP A 6 -11.30 26.31 -11.48
C ASP A 6 -12.39 25.23 -11.55
N THR A 7 -12.06 23.99 -11.14
CA THR A 7 -13.01 22.89 -11.09
C THR A 7 -12.84 22.13 -9.77
N ASN A 8 -13.94 21.90 -9.06
CA ASN A 8 -13.99 21.08 -7.83
C ASN A 8 -13.77 19.58 -8.15
N CYS A 9 -12.94 19.28 -9.17
CA CYS A 9 -12.68 17.93 -9.68
C CYS A 9 -11.34 17.43 -9.15
N ASN A 10 -11.33 16.20 -8.63
CA ASN A 10 -10.10 15.48 -8.33
C ASN A 10 -9.46 15.00 -9.64
N ILE A 11 -8.34 15.62 -10.02
CA ILE A 11 -7.59 15.29 -11.22
C ILE A 11 -6.37 14.45 -10.82
N HIS A 12 -6.24 13.26 -11.39
CA HIS A 12 -5.05 12.43 -11.28
C HIS A 12 -4.34 12.36 -12.61
N ILE A 13 -3.04 12.61 -12.60
CA ILE A 13 -2.18 12.60 -13.78
C ILE A 13 -1.13 11.52 -13.60
N ALA A 14 -0.95 10.69 -14.61
CA ALA A 14 0.14 9.73 -14.64
C ALA A 14 0.91 9.82 -15.96
N TYR A 15 2.19 9.50 -15.92
CA TYR A 15 3.03 9.48 -17.12
C TYR A 15 4.01 8.31 -17.12
N GLY A 16 4.26 7.80 -18.34
CA GLY A 16 5.21 6.75 -18.59
C GLY A 16 6.63 7.27 -18.82
N THR A 17 7.50 6.41 -19.31
CA THR A 17 8.87 6.77 -19.69
C THR A 17 8.87 7.69 -20.91
N ILE A 18 9.73 8.70 -20.90
CA ILE A 18 9.97 9.56 -22.07
C ILE A 18 10.60 8.70 -23.17
N VAL A 19 10.03 8.76 -24.36
CA VAL A 19 10.48 7.99 -25.53
C VAL A 19 10.82 8.92 -26.68
N ASN A 20 11.81 8.53 -27.49
CA ASN A 20 12.28 9.31 -28.63
C ASN A 20 11.77 8.82 -29.97
N GLU A 21 11.18 7.60 -30.02
CA GLU A 21 10.70 6.98 -31.23
C GLU A 21 9.20 6.71 -31.19
N LEU A 22 8.50 6.98 -32.27
CA LEU A 22 7.05 6.79 -32.38
C LEU A 22 6.59 5.35 -32.07
N LYS A 23 7.39 4.35 -32.44
CA LYS A 23 7.09 2.93 -32.15
C LYS A 23 7.02 2.61 -30.65
N GLU A 24 7.64 3.44 -29.80
CA GLU A 24 7.68 3.25 -28.36
C GLU A 24 6.54 3.97 -27.60
N VAL A 25 5.78 4.84 -28.28
CA VAL A 25 4.69 5.62 -27.66
C VAL A 25 3.64 4.69 -27.03
N SER A 26 3.31 3.58 -27.68
CA SER A 26 2.37 2.59 -27.14
C SER A 26 2.86 1.99 -25.80
N ARG A 27 4.16 1.75 -25.66
CA ARG A 27 4.77 1.28 -24.41
C ARG A 27 4.61 2.35 -23.32
N SER A 28 5.04 3.58 -23.59
CA SER A 28 4.94 4.69 -22.64
C SER A 28 3.49 4.95 -22.21
N TYR A 29 2.53 4.82 -23.12
CA TYR A 29 1.12 4.92 -22.78
C TYR A 29 0.66 3.82 -21.81
N LYS A 30 1.06 2.55 -22.04
CA LYS A 30 0.74 1.43 -21.14
C LYS A 30 1.35 1.63 -19.76
N GLU A 31 2.57 2.16 -19.69
CA GLU A 31 3.24 2.52 -18.45
C GLU A 31 2.48 3.61 -17.70
N ALA A 32 2.02 4.66 -18.39
CA ALA A 32 1.21 5.73 -17.80
C ALA A 32 -0.13 5.21 -17.28
N ARG A 33 -0.80 4.31 -18.02
CA ARG A 33 -2.04 3.65 -17.56
C ARG A 33 -1.81 2.85 -16.28
N MET A 34 -0.76 2.03 -16.25
CA MET A 34 -0.40 1.28 -15.05
C MET A 34 -0.08 2.22 -13.88
N ALA A 35 0.65 3.32 -14.12
CA ALA A 35 0.95 4.30 -13.09
C ALA A 35 -0.31 4.95 -12.51
N LEU A 36 -1.32 5.19 -13.33
CA LEU A 36 -2.60 5.73 -12.88
C LEU A 36 -3.33 4.75 -11.94
N ASP A 37 -3.40 3.47 -12.29
CA ASP A 37 -4.08 2.46 -11.49
C ASP A 37 -3.31 2.17 -10.19
N VAL A 38 -2.01 1.94 -10.26
CA VAL A 38 -1.14 1.72 -9.08
C VAL A 38 -1.18 2.94 -8.16
N GLY A 39 -1.27 4.14 -8.74
CA GLY A 39 -1.41 5.39 -8.02
C GLY A 39 -2.67 5.43 -7.17
N LYS A 40 -3.82 5.07 -7.75
CA LYS A 40 -5.10 5.00 -7.04
C LYS A 40 -5.08 4.01 -5.87
N ILE A 41 -4.33 2.91 -6.02
CA ILE A 41 -4.27 1.86 -5.00
C ILE A 41 -3.34 2.24 -3.84
N PHE A 42 -2.15 2.76 -4.14
CA PHE A 42 -1.05 2.84 -3.17
C PHE A 42 -0.58 4.25 -2.83
N PHE A 43 -0.93 5.26 -3.65
CA PHE A 43 -0.41 6.63 -3.50
C PHE A 43 -1.55 7.64 -3.25
N GLU A 44 -2.38 7.34 -2.26
CA GLU A 44 -3.49 8.22 -1.85
C GLU A 44 -2.98 9.65 -1.59
N GLY A 45 -3.68 10.64 -2.12
CA GLY A 45 -3.32 12.05 -1.97
C GLY A 45 -2.23 12.56 -2.92
N GLN A 46 -1.66 11.71 -3.79
CA GLN A 46 -0.78 12.14 -4.85
C GLN A 46 -1.56 12.36 -6.15
N ASP A 47 -1.48 13.57 -6.68
CA ASP A 47 -2.19 13.93 -7.91
C ASP A 47 -1.40 13.59 -9.18
N VAL A 48 -0.07 13.51 -9.08
CA VAL A 48 0.83 13.28 -10.21
C VAL A 48 1.76 12.12 -9.89
N ILE A 49 1.73 11.08 -10.72
CA ILE A 49 2.47 9.84 -10.50
C ILE A 49 3.26 9.46 -11.74
N ALA A 50 4.56 9.22 -11.56
CA ALA A 50 5.44 8.70 -12.60
C ALA A 50 5.52 7.17 -12.54
N TYR A 51 5.55 6.51 -13.70
CA TYR A 51 5.79 5.08 -13.78
C TYR A 51 7.07 4.63 -13.06
N SER A 52 8.13 5.43 -13.15
CA SER A 52 9.42 5.17 -12.48
C SER A 52 9.37 5.21 -10.96
N GLN A 53 8.30 5.78 -10.37
CA GLN A 53 8.16 5.95 -8.91
C GLN A 53 7.26 4.89 -8.25
N LEU A 54 6.72 3.96 -9.02
CA LEU A 54 5.77 2.97 -8.52
C LEU A 54 6.37 1.95 -7.53
N GLY A 55 7.68 1.73 -7.58
CA GLY A 55 8.36 0.81 -6.68
C GLY A 55 7.72 -0.58 -6.64
N ILE A 56 7.56 -1.10 -5.43
CA ILE A 56 6.97 -2.43 -5.18
C ILE A 56 5.48 -2.51 -5.60
N GLY A 57 4.77 -1.39 -5.63
CA GLY A 57 3.36 -1.35 -6.08
C GLY A 57 3.19 -1.86 -7.51
N ARG A 58 4.17 -1.60 -8.38
CA ARG A 58 4.19 -2.13 -9.76
C ARG A 58 4.30 -3.65 -9.83
N LEU A 59 5.05 -4.25 -8.90
CA LEU A 59 5.17 -5.72 -8.84
C LEU A 59 3.87 -6.34 -8.35
N ILE A 60 3.29 -5.80 -7.28
CA ILE A 60 2.05 -6.29 -6.69
C ILE A 60 0.89 -6.21 -7.68
N TYR A 61 0.78 -5.10 -8.43
CA TYR A 61 -0.28 -4.91 -9.43
C TYR A 61 -0.27 -5.97 -10.56
N GLN A 62 0.86 -6.65 -10.78
CA GLN A 62 1.01 -7.71 -11.78
C GLN A 62 0.80 -9.12 -11.23
N LEU A 63 0.54 -9.27 -9.93
CA LEU A 63 0.34 -10.59 -9.33
C LEU A 63 -1.03 -11.16 -9.73
N PRO A 64 -1.10 -12.46 -10.09
CA PRO A 64 -2.38 -13.13 -10.28
C PRO A 64 -3.21 -13.15 -9.01
N ILE A 65 -4.49 -12.83 -9.09
CA ILE A 65 -5.40 -12.82 -7.93
C ILE A 65 -5.42 -14.15 -7.15
N PRO A 66 -5.40 -15.35 -7.79
CA PRO A 66 -5.30 -16.60 -7.06
C PRO A 66 -4.04 -16.70 -6.17
N LEU A 67 -2.90 -16.19 -6.64
CA LEU A 67 -1.65 -16.14 -5.86
C LEU A 67 -1.79 -15.19 -4.66
N CYS A 68 -2.41 -14.03 -4.87
CA CYS A 68 -2.70 -13.08 -3.80
C CYS A 68 -3.56 -13.71 -2.70
N LYS A 69 -4.65 -14.40 -3.08
CA LYS A 69 -5.55 -15.08 -2.13
C LYS A 69 -4.82 -16.16 -1.33
N MET A 70 -3.97 -16.96 -1.99
CA MET A 70 -3.16 -17.99 -1.33
C MET A 70 -2.22 -17.36 -0.30
N PHE A 71 -1.46 -16.33 -0.69
CA PHE A 71 -0.53 -15.62 0.17
C PHE A 71 -1.21 -15.01 1.41
N ILE A 72 -2.35 -14.35 1.23
CA ILE A 72 -3.11 -13.76 2.35
C ILE A 72 -3.61 -14.85 3.30
N LYS A 73 -4.07 -15.99 2.78
CA LYS A 73 -4.51 -17.12 3.60
C LYS A 73 -3.35 -17.71 4.42
N GLU A 74 -2.16 -17.80 3.86
CA GLU A 74 -0.95 -18.28 4.58
C GLU A 74 -0.58 -17.33 5.73
N ILE A 75 -0.59 -16.01 5.49
CA ILE A 75 -0.21 -15.00 6.49
C ILE A 75 -1.25 -14.88 7.62
N PHE A 76 -2.53 -14.84 7.28
CA PHE A 76 -3.60 -14.51 8.25
C PHE A 76 -4.44 -15.71 8.67
N GLY A 77 -4.15 -16.93 8.17
CA GLY A 77 -4.81 -18.15 8.62
C GLY A 77 -6.34 -18.16 8.41
N GLY A 78 -6.82 -17.45 7.40
CA GLY A 78 -8.26 -17.32 7.10
C GLY A 78 -8.95 -16.13 7.77
N LYS A 79 -8.23 -15.32 8.56
CA LYS A 79 -8.67 -13.98 8.96
C LYS A 79 -8.37 -13.00 7.83
N SER A 80 -9.15 -11.94 7.74
CA SER A 80 -8.83 -10.83 6.83
C SER A 80 -8.08 -9.73 7.58
N PRO A 81 -7.17 -9.00 6.94
CA PRO A 81 -6.67 -7.74 7.49
C PRO A 81 -7.78 -6.74 7.81
N ASP A 82 -8.95 -6.88 7.20
CA ASP A 82 -10.13 -6.07 7.51
C ASP A 82 -10.75 -6.39 8.88
N ASP A 83 -10.40 -7.54 9.44
CA ASP A 83 -10.83 -7.92 10.81
C ASP A 83 -10.01 -7.20 11.89
N PHE A 84 -8.97 -6.43 11.50
CA PHE A 84 -8.23 -5.60 12.44
C PHE A 84 -8.97 -4.29 12.70
N ASP A 85 -9.05 -3.92 13.98
CA ASP A 85 -9.58 -2.63 14.38
C ASP A 85 -8.82 -1.48 13.68
N GLU A 86 -9.54 -0.42 13.32
CA GLU A 86 -8.96 0.78 12.68
C GLU A 86 -7.79 1.36 13.49
N GLU A 87 -7.87 1.26 14.81
CA GLU A 87 -6.82 1.68 15.72
C GLU A 87 -5.53 0.86 15.54
N ILE A 88 -5.65 -0.45 15.30
CA ILE A 88 -4.51 -1.35 15.05
C ILE A 88 -3.91 -1.03 13.67
N LEU A 89 -4.74 -0.86 12.64
CA LEU A 89 -4.26 -0.50 11.29
C LEU A 89 -3.54 0.84 11.29
N THR A 90 -4.07 1.84 12.00
CA THR A 90 -3.41 3.14 12.19
C THR A 90 -2.06 2.99 12.88
N THR A 91 -2.00 2.16 13.91
CA THR A 91 -0.76 1.87 14.65
C THR A 91 0.30 1.23 13.74
N ILE A 92 -0.10 0.24 12.94
CA ILE A 92 0.79 -0.46 12.00
C ILE A 92 1.34 0.50 10.94
N ASN A 93 0.47 1.29 10.31
CA ASN A 93 0.87 2.24 9.28
C ASN A 93 1.85 3.27 9.85
N LYS A 94 1.54 3.82 11.02
CA LYS A 94 2.40 4.80 11.69
C LYS A 94 3.75 4.18 12.11
N PHE A 95 3.76 2.91 12.50
CA PHE A 95 4.98 2.19 12.84
C PHE A 95 5.89 1.99 11.61
N PHE A 96 5.30 1.66 10.45
CA PHE A 96 6.04 1.60 9.18
C PHE A 96 6.55 2.96 8.73
N GLU A 97 5.74 4.02 8.82
CA GLU A 97 6.16 5.39 8.48
C GLU A 97 7.36 5.85 9.31
N ASN A 98 7.44 5.42 10.56
CA ASN A 98 8.54 5.74 11.48
C ASN A 98 9.67 4.70 11.44
N SER A 99 9.80 3.93 10.38
CA SER A 99 10.89 2.95 10.17
C SER A 99 11.04 2.00 11.36
N LEU A 100 9.93 1.49 11.89
CA LEU A 100 9.84 0.55 13.02
C LEU A 100 10.38 1.14 14.36
N ASN A 101 10.37 2.45 14.50
CA ASN A 101 10.81 3.12 15.73
C ASN A 101 9.67 3.22 16.75
N VAL A 102 9.74 2.40 17.79
CA VAL A 102 8.72 2.34 18.85
C VAL A 102 8.52 3.69 19.57
N SER A 103 9.61 4.38 19.89
CA SER A 103 9.54 5.64 20.66
C SER A 103 8.92 6.77 19.84
N GLU A 104 9.33 6.90 18.59
CA GLU A 104 8.79 7.92 17.70
C GLU A 104 7.31 7.63 17.35
N THR A 105 6.97 6.37 17.10
CA THR A 105 5.59 5.97 16.82
C THR A 105 4.66 6.23 17.99
N SER A 106 5.06 5.88 19.23
CA SER A 106 4.25 6.15 20.40
C SER A 106 4.04 7.65 20.63
N ARG A 107 5.07 8.46 20.39
CA ARG A 107 4.98 9.92 20.46
C ARG A 107 3.98 10.49 19.46
N GLN A 108 4.05 10.06 18.20
CA GLN A 108 3.16 10.55 17.13
C GLN A 108 1.72 10.06 17.30
N LEU A 109 1.50 8.90 17.91
CA LEU A 109 0.17 8.39 18.22
C LEU A 109 -0.39 8.92 19.55
N TYR A 110 0.38 9.72 20.28
CA TYR A 110 0.01 10.23 21.60
C TYR A 110 -0.36 9.12 22.61
N ILE A 111 0.35 7.97 22.55
CA ILE A 111 0.15 6.83 23.45
C ILE A 111 1.43 6.54 24.23
N HIS A 112 1.28 5.87 25.38
CA HIS A 112 2.44 5.40 26.13
C HIS A 112 3.17 4.28 25.35
N ARG A 113 4.51 4.22 25.45
CA ARG A 113 5.33 3.19 24.79
C ARG A 113 4.85 1.77 25.08
N ASN A 114 4.47 1.48 26.32
CA ASN A 114 3.97 0.16 26.69
C ASN A 114 2.66 -0.20 26.00
N THR A 115 1.80 0.79 25.73
CA THR A 115 0.57 0.57 24.96
C THR A 115 0.89 0.17 23.53
N LEU A 116 1.87 0.81 22.90
CA LEU A 116 2.32 0.42 21.55
C LEU A 116 2.91 -0.99 21.56
N VAL A 117 3.78 -1.31 22.51
CA VAL A 117 4.37 -2.67 22.65
C VAL A 117 3.25 -3.71 22.82
N TYR A 118 2.27 -3.46 23.67
CA TYR A 118 1.12 -4.34 23.85
C TYR A 118 0.34 -4.59 22.57
N ARG A 119 0.12 -3.53 21.75
CA ARG A 119 -0.55 -3.68 20.44
C ARG A 119 0.26 -4.54 19.49
N LEU A 120 1.58 -4.34 19.41
CA LEU A 120 2.47 -5.16 18.58
C LEU A 120 2.51 -6.62 19.05
N ASP A 121 2.52 -6.87 20.36
CA ASP A 121 2.48 -8.24 20.93
C ASP A 121 1.13 -8.92 20.64
N LYS A 122 0.02 -8.19 20.71
CA LYS A 122 -1.30 -8.70 20.34
C LYS A 122 -1.35 -9.09 18.87
N LEU A 123 -0.76 -8.26 18.00
CA LEU A 123 -0.66 -8.52 16.57
C LEU A 123 0.18 -9.77 16.29
N GLN A 124 1.35 -9.89 16.94
CA GLN A 124 2.22 -11.05 16.83
C GLN A 124 1.49 -12.35 17.25
N LYS A 125 0.74 -12.31 18.34
CA LYS A 125 -0.05 -13.47 18.80
C LYS A 125 -1.13 -13.87 17.79
N SER A 126 -1.71 -12.93 17.06
CA SER A 126 -2.80 -13.19 16.12
C SER A 126 -2.33 -13.63 14.74
N THR A 127 -1.13 -13.19 14.30
CA THR A 127 -0.60 -13.41 12.95
C THR A 127 0.64 -14.28 12.90
N GLY A 128 1.34 -14.44 14.03
CA GLY A 128 2.66 -15.06 14.08
C GLY A 128 3.82 -14.16 13.68
N LEU A 129 3.54 -12.92 13.19
CA LEU A 129 4.55 -11.97 12.71
C LEU A 129 4.85 -10.90 13.75
N ASP A 130 6.12 -10.77 14.12
CA ASP A 130 6.60 -9.68 14.98
C ASP A 130 7.08 -8.50 14.14
N LEU A 131 6.30 -7.43 14.09
CA LEU A 131 6.62 -6.25 13.29
C LEU A 131 7.90 -5.51 13.73
N ARG A 132 8.51 -5.88 14.87
CA ARG A 132 9.82 -5.37 15.31
C ARG A 132 10.97 -6.10 14.60
N VAL A 133 10.71 -7.26 14.01
CA VAL A 133 11.62 -8.01 13.17
C VAL A 133 11.44 -7.56 11.72
N PHE A 134 12.52 -7.15 11.07
CA PHE A 134 12.47 -6.55 9.75
C PHE A 134 11.82 -7.43 8.68
N GLU A 135 12.14 -8.72 8.65
CA GLU A 135 11.58 -9.67 7.68
C GLU A 135 10.06 -9.86 7.87
N ASP A 136 9.61 -9.95 9.13
CA ASP A 136 8.19 -10.05 9.45
C ASP A 136 7.45 -8.75 9.10
N ALA A 137 8.07 -7.60 9.36
CA ALA A 137 7.54 -6.29 9.02
C ALA A 137 7.36 -6.13 7.51
N ILE A 138 8.34 -6.54 6.69
CA ILE A 138 8.24 -6.55 5.22
C ILE A 138 7.11 -7.46 4.78
N THR A 139 7.05 -8.69 5.28
CA THR A 139 6.01 -9.67 4.96
C THR A 139 4.62 -9.10 5.23
N PHE A 140 4.44 -8.51 6.39
CA PHE A 140 3.18 -7.88 6.78
C PHE A 140 2.83 -6.66 5.91
N LYS A 141 3.83 -5.81 5.60
CA LYS A 141 3.64 -4.65 4.71
C LYS A 141 3.18 -5.07 3.32
N ILE A 142 3.82 -6.09 2.75
CA ILE A 142 3.43 -6.65 1.45
C ILE A 142 2.01 -7.21 1.53
N ALA A 143 1.66 -7.94 2.59
CA ALA A 143 0.32 -8.48 2.77
C ALA A 143 -0.76 -7.39 2.78
N LEU A 144 -0.54 -6.27 3.48
CA LEU A 144 -1.46 -5.12 3.45
C LEU A 144 -1.60 -4.52 2.04
N MET A 145 -0.49 -4.42 1.29
CA MET A 145 -0.52 -3.93 -0.08
C MET A 145 -1.29 -4.89 -1.01
N VAL A 146 -1.08 -6.20 -0.87
CA VAL A 146 -1.81 -7.23 -1.62
C VAL A 146 -3.32 -7.14 -1.35
N VAL A 147 -3.74 -6.93 -0.11
CA VAL A 147 -5.15 -6.75 0.24
C VAL A 147 -5.75 -5.50 -0.42
N LYS A 148 -5.05 -4.36 -0.38
CA LYS A 148 -5.49 -3.13 -1.07
C LYS A 148 -5.66 -3.38 -2.59
N TYR A 149 -4.71 -4.09 -3.20
CA TYR A 149 -4.78 -4.46 -4.61
C TYR A 149 -5.98 -5.35 -4.93
N MET A 150 -6.19 -6.40 -4.14
CA MET A 150 -7.33 -7.31 -4.34
C MET A 150 -8.67 -6.57 -4.26
N LYS A 151 -8.84 -5.70 -3.26
CA LYS A 151 -10.05 -4.86 -3.12
C LYS A 151 -10.26 -3.96 -4.34
N TYR A 152 -9.20 -3.33 -4.83
CA TYR A 152 -9.30 -2.50 -6.03
C TYR A 152 -9.76 -3.32 -7.24
N MET A 153 -9.20 -4.52 -7.44
CA MET A 153 -9.60 -5.40 -8.55
C MET A 153 -11.08 -5.81 -8.46
N GLU A 154 -11.58 -6.09 -7.26
CA GLU A 154 -13.01 -6.37 -7.03
C GLU A 154 -13.92 -5.20 -7.43
N THR A 155 -13.45 -3.95 -7.33
CA THR A 155 -14.22 -2.77 -7.77
C THR A 155 -14.28 -2.61 -9.29
N LEU A 156 -13.39 -3.27 -10.03
CA LEU A 156 -13.36 -3.21 -11.51
C LEU A 156 -14.24 -4.28 -12.17
N ASP A 157 -14.59 -5.34 -11.43
CA ASP A 157 -15.41 -6.45 -11.93
C ASP A 157 -16.93 -6.13 -11.89
N TYR A 158 -17.31 -4.90 -11.51
CA TYR A 158 -18.66 -4.34 -11.52
C TYR A 158 -18.73 -3.18 -12.51
#